data_e428bc5515aa1fe4b8f95cc24f3790ad
#
_entry.id   e428bc5515aa1fe4b8f95cc24f3790ad
#
_cell.length_a   1.000
_cell.length_b   1.000
_cell.length_c   1.000
_cell.angle_alpha   90.00
_cell.angle_beta   90.00
_cell.angle_gamma   90.00
#
_symmetry.space_group_name_H-M   'P 1'
#
loop_
_entity.id
_entity.type
_entity.pdbx_description
1 polymer ?
#
loop_
_entity_poly.entity_id
_entity_poly.type
_entity_poly.pdbx_seq_one_letter_code
_entity_poly.pdbx_strand_id
1 'polypeptide(L)'
;PLKRAIMPNGGIRIVEKSCESYGYKVDDEVEYIYHNLRKTHNDGVFDVYTPDIRAARSHHLLTGLPDGYGRGRIIGDYRRVALYGVDALIDEKKEELDILDVDEFTEHIVRDREEIAEQIKALQYLKKMAAKYGFDISLPASNSKEAVQWLYFAYLGAVKDQNGAAMSLGRTSTFLDIYFERDLKAGTITEEEVQELMDQFVMKLRMVRFLRAPEYNELFSGDPVWVTESIGGMGIDGRTMVTKNSFRVLHTLE
;
A
#
# COMPACT_ATOMS: atom_id res chain seq x y z
N PRO A 1 -8.45 4.33 9.60
CA PRO A 1 -7.32 3.65 8.92
C PRO A 1 -7.10 2.23 9.48
N LEU A 2 -6.93 2.06 10.79
CA LEU A 2 -6.71 0.74 11.40
C LEU A 2 -7.87 -0.22 11.13
N LYS A 3 -9.10 0.23 11.28
CA LYS A 3 -10.32 -0.54 11.04
C LYS A 3 -10.36 -1.15 9.64
N ARG A 4 -9.88 -0.42 8.63
CA ARG A 4 -9.86 -0.87 7.24
C ARG A 4 -8.65 -1.75 6.92
N ALA A 5 -7.48 -1.40 7.41
CA ALA A 5 -6.24 -2.12 7.14
C ALA A 5 -6.22 -3.55 7.71
N ILE A 6 -6.95 -3.81 8.76
CA ILE A 6 -6.97 -5.11 9.44
C ILE A 6 -7.94 -6.09 8.78
N MET A 7 -9.03 -5.60 8.19
CA MET A 7 -10.10 -6.45 7.65
C MET A 7 -9.66 -7.45 6.57
N PRO A 8 -8.75 -7.13 5.66
CA PRO A 8 -8.37 -8.06 4.60
C PRO A 8 -7.65 -9.33 5.10
N ASN A 9 -7.03 -9.30 6.28
CA ASN A 9 -6.15 -10.38 6.74
C ASN A 9 -6.45 -10.78 8.18
N GLY A 10 -6.74 -12.05 8.40
CA GLY A 10 -6.68 -12.72 9.68
C GLY A 10 -7.70 -12.33 10.75
N GLY A 11 -8.49 -11.30 10.52
CA GLY A 11 -9.58 -10.89 11.39
C GLY A 11 -9.18 -10.43 12.79
N ILE A 12 -10.17 -10.42 13.69
CA ILE A 12 -10.04 -9.85 15.04
C ILE A 12 -8.96 -10.56 15.88
N ARG A 13 -8.80 -11.86 15.76
CA ARG A 13 -7.79 -12.61 16.55
C ARG A 13 -6.36 -12.12 16.32
N ILE A 14 -6.01 -11.69 15.10
CA ILE A 14 -4.68 -11.12 14.83
C ILE A 14 -4.56 -9.75 15.49
N VAL A 15 -5.63 -8.96 15.49
CA VAL A 15 -5.67 -7.66 16.17
C VAL A 15 -5.46 -7.84 17.67
N GLU A 16 -6.25 -8.73 18.28
CA GLU A 16 -6.17 -9.04 19.71
C GLU A 16 -4.76 -9.45 20.11
N LYS A 17 -4.20 -10.48 19.45
CA LYS A 17 -2.85 -10.95 19.71
C LYS A 17 -1.77 -9.90 19.49
N SER A 18 -1.91 -9.08 18.45
CA SER A 18 -0.95 -8.00 18.18
C SER A 18 -1.02 -6.91 19.25
N CYS A 19 -2.22 -6.51 19.68
CA CYS A 19 -2.38 -5.55 20.75
C CYS A 19 -1.83 -6.10 22.07
N GLU A 20 -2.19 -7.33 22.42
CA GLU A 20 -1.75 -7.99 23.63
C GLU A 20 -0.23 -8.11 23.73
N SER A 21 0.44 -8.45 22.61
CA SER A 21 1.91 -8.57 22.56
C SER A 21 2.64 -7.25 22.83
N TYR A 22 1.98 -6.13 22.66
CA TYR A 22 2.49 -4.79 22.97
C TYR A 22 1.88 -4.17 24.22
N GLY A 23 1.11 -4.94 25.00
CA GLY A 23 0.46 -4.47 26.23
C GLY A 23 -0.73 -3.54 26.01
N TYR A 24 -1.33 -3.58 24.84
CA TYR A 24 -2.54 -2.80 24.52
C TYR A 24 -3.78 -3.67 24.52
N LYS A 25 -4.90 -3.07 24.88
CA LYS A 25 -6.23 -3.64 24.65
C LYS A 25 -6.72 -3.23 23.26
N VAL A 26 -7.51 -4.09 22.62
CA VAL A 26 -8.24 -3.73 21.39
C VAL A 26 -9.25 -2.63 21.70
N ASP A 27 -9.39 -1.68 20.80
CA ASP A 27 -10.43 -0.67 20.85
C ASP A 27 -11.81 -1.32 20.74
N ASP A 28 -12.71 -1.02 21.68
CA ASP A 28 -14.02 -1.67 21.80
C ASP A 28 -14.88 -1.44 20.54
N GLU A 29 -14.73 -0.31 19.83
CA GLU A 29 -15.43 -0.05 18.58
C GLU A 29 -14.88 -0.94 17.45
N VAL A 30 -13.56 -1.19 17.41
CA VAL A 30 -12.93 -2.11 16.43
C VAL A 30 -13.44 -3.53 16.67
N GLU A 31 -13.46 -3.98 17.92
CA GLU A 31 -13.99 -5.29 18.31
C GLU A 31 -15.46 -5.45 17.91
N TYR A 32 -16.29 -4.47 18.22
CA TYR A 32 -17.71 -4.46 17.83
C TYR A 32 -17.91 -4.54 16.32
N ILE A 33 -17.13 -3.77 15.52
CA ILE A 33 -17.21 -3.78 14.06
C ILE A 33 -16.89 -5.16 13.50
N TYR A 34 -15.85 -5.80 14.02
CA TYR A 34 -15.47 -7.14 13.58
C TYR A 34 -16.49 -8.22 13.91
N HIS A 35 -17.07 -8.16 15.09
CA HIS A 35 -18.03 -9.18 15.53
C HIS A 35 -19.43 -8.98 14.96
N ASN A 36 -19.83 -7.75 14.65
CA ASN A 36 -21.23 -7.45 14.37
C ASN A 36 -21.51 -6.87 12.98
N LEU A 37 -20.54 -6.17 12.38
CA LEU A 37 -20.83 -5.37 11.18
C LEU A 37 -20.05 -5.81 9.96
N ARG A 38 -18.90 -6.45 10.12
CA ARG A 38 -18.02 -6.75 9.00
C ARG A 38 -17.46 -8.16 9.07
N LYS A 39 -17.25 -8.73 7.87
CA LYS A 39 -16.55 -10.00 7.68
C LYS A 39 -15.16 -9.76 7.14
N THR A 40 -14.23 -10.63 7.50
CA THR A 40 -12.93 -10.69 6.80
C THR A 40 -13.12 -11.27 5.40
N HIS A 41 -12.12 -11.10 4.55
CA HIS A 41 -12.10 -11.77 3.26
C HIS A 41 -12.28 -13.29 3.40
N ASN A 42 -11.61 -13.91 4.37
CA ASN A 42 -11.72 -15.33 4.65
C ASN A 42 -13.13 -15.72 5.07
N ASP A 43 -13.75 -14.97 5.97
CA ASP A 43 -15.13 -15.24 6.38
C ASP A 43 -16.07 -15.19 5.19
N GLY A 44 -15.93 -14.17 4.32
CA GLY A 44 -16.73 -14.07 3.11
C GLY A 44 -16.54 -15.23 2.16
N VAL A 45 -15.31 -15.72 1.98
CA VAL A 45 -15.03 -16.89 1.14
C VAL A 45 -15.60 -18.17 1.77
N PHE A 46 -15.42 -18.38 3.07
CA PHE A 46 -15.91 -19.58 3.74
C PHE A 46 -17.44 -19.62 3.88
N ASP A 47 -18.09 -18.48 3.87
CA ASP A 47 -19.57 -18.42 3.91
C ASP A 47 -20.23 -19.00 2.65
N VAL A 48 -19.57 -18.92 1.50
CA VAL A 48 -20.09 -19.49 0.25
C VAL A 48 -19.78 -20.99 0.09
N TYR A 49 -19.01 -21.57 1.00
CA TYR A 49 -18.71 -23.00 0.96
C TYR A 49 -19.90 -23.84 1.37
N THR A 50 -20.33 -24.70 0.48
CA THR A 50 -21.35 -25.71 0.80
C THR A 50 -20.81 -26.73 1.81
N PRO A 51 -21.69 -27.47 2.51
CA PRO A 51 -21.28 -28.59 3.37
C PRO A 51 -20.39 -29.61 2.65
N ASP A 52 -20.68 -29.90 1.37
CA ASP A 52 -19.90 -30.84 0.57
C ASP A 52 -18.47 -30.31 0.29
N ILE A 53 -18.33 -29.04 -0.04
CA ILE A 53 -17.01 -28.40 -0.21
C ILE A 53 -16.23 -28.43 1.11
N ARG A 54 -16.88 -28.15 2.23
CA ARG A 54 -16.24 -28.23 3.55
C ARG A 54 -15.79 -29.65 3.90
N ALA A 55 -16.63 -30.65 3.62
CA ALA A 55 -16.29 -32.06 3.79
C ALA A 55 -15.12 -32.47 2.88
N ALA A 56 -15.16 -32.12 1.61
CA ALA A 56 -14.08 -32.41 0.66
C ALA A 56 -12.74 -31.79 1.09
N ARG A 57 -12.76 -30.57 1.65
CA ARG A 57 -11.56 -29.95 2.23
C ARG A 57 -11.06 -30.68 3.48
N SER A 58 -11.95 -31.07 4.38
CA SER A 58 -11.57 -31.78 5.61
C SER A 58 -10.96 -33.15 5.34
N HIS A 59 -11.37 -33.77 4.23
CA HIS A 59 -10.83 -35.06 3.76
C HIS A 59 -9.66 -34.89 2.77
N HIS A 60 -9.15 -33.68 2.58
CA HIS A 60 -8.04 -33.37 1.68
C HIS A 60 -8.27 -33.74 0.20
N LEU A 61 -9.53 -33.87 -0.23
CA LEU A 61 -9.90 -34.03 -1.64
C LEU A 61 -9.76 -32.71 -2.41
N LEU A 62 -10.00 -31.59 -1.74
CA LEU A 62 -9.75 -30.24 -2.22
C LEU A 62 -8.72 -29.56 -1.32
N THR A 63 -7.72 -28.95 -1.94
CA THR A 63 -6.69 -28.19 -1.28
C THR A 63 -6.69 -26.75 -1.80
N GLY A 64 -6.09 -25.83 -1.07
CA GLY A 64 -5.94 -24.44 -1.45
C GLY A 64 -6.12 -23.50 -0.26
N LEU A 65 -5.66 -22.28 -0.44
CA LEU A 65 -5.79 -21.19 0.50
C LEU A 65 -6.75 -20.15 -0.08
N PRO A 66 -8.01 -20.14 0.35
CA PRO A 66 -9.00 -19.17 -0.16
C PRO A 66 -8.80 -17.76 0.38
N ASP A 67 -7.80 -17.57 1.23
CA ASP A 67 -7.56 -16.35 1.97
C ASP A 67 -6.75 -15.30 1.19
N GLY A 68 -6.02 -14.47 1.92
CA GLY A 68 -5.22 -13.37 1.40
C GLY A 68 -4.20 -13.74 0.32
N TYR A 69 -3.82 -14.99 0.16
CA TYR A 69 -2.95 -15.44 -0.94
C TYR A 69 -3.71 -15.58 -2.26
N GLY A 70 -4.99 -15.92 -2.20
CA GLY A 70 -5.84 -16.01 -3.38
C GLY A 70 -6.33 -14.66 -3.91
N ARG A 71 -6.28 -13.59 -3.11
CA ARG A 71 -6.60 -12.25 -3.58
C ARG A 71 -5.42 -11.64 -4.33
N GLY A 72 -5.71 -10.93 -5.40
CA GLY A 72 -4.70 -10.19 -6.14
C GLY A 72 -4.09 -9.10 -5.26
N ARG A 73 -2.76 -9.01 -5.29
CA ARG A 73 -2.05 -7.86 -4.76
C ARG A 73 -1.82 -6.88 -5.90
N ILE A 74 -2.21 -5.65 -5.68
CA ILE A 74 -2.12 -4.60 -6.70
C ILE A 74 -0.86 -3.79 -6.41
N ILE A 75 -0.02 -3.62 -7.41
CA ILE A 75 1.01 -2.59 -7.40
C ILE A 75 0.32 -1.29 -7.77
N GLY A 76 0.22 -0.38 -6.82
CA GLY A 76 -0.32 0.95 -7.06
C GLY A 76 0.65 1.80 -7.88
N ASP A 77 0.14 2.78 -8.60
CA ASP A 77 0.98 3.82 -9.17
C ASP A 77 1.33 4.86 -8.09
N TYR A 78 2.33 4.52 -7.28
CA TYR A 78 2.79 5.36 -6.17
C TYR A 78 3.39 6.69 -6.63
N ARG A 79 3.74 6.82 -7.94
CA ARG A 79 4.27 8.04 -8.54
C ARG A 79 3.23 9.16 -8.56
N ARG A 80 1.94 8.83 -8.61
CA ARG A 80 0.86 9.81 -8.75
C ARG A 80 0.89 10.89 -7.66
N VAL A 81 1.20 10.51 -6.41
CA VAL A 81 1.32 11.50 -5.32
C VAL A 81 2.48 12.47 -5.57
N ALA A 82 3.61 11.99 -6.06
CA ALA A 82 4.75 12.86 -6.40
C ALA A 82 4.49 13.71 -7.65
N LEU A 83 3.78 13.16 -8.65
CA LEU A 83 3.50 13.85 -9.91
C LEU A 83 2.41 14.92 -9.80
N TYR A 84 1.35 14.66 -9.04
CA TYR A 84 0.15 15.48 -9.07
C TYR A 84 -0.15 16.15 -7.73
N GLY A 85 0.37 15.61 -6.61
CA GLY A 85 -0.08 15.97 -5.28
C GLY A 85 -1.44 15.36 -4.94
N VAL A 86 -1.75 15.33 -3.65
CA VAL A 86 -2.97 14.66 -3.17
C VAL A 86 -4.23 15.49 -3.48
N ASP A 87 -4.14 16.82 -3.57
CA ASP A 87 -5.33 17.64 -3.84
C ASP A 87 -5.86 17.41 -5.26
N ALA A 88 -4.98 17.35 -6.26
CA ALA A 88 -5.37 17.01 -7.62
C ALA A 88 -5.99 15.61 -7.72
N LEU A 89 -5.47 14.64 -6.97
CA LEU A 89 -6.04 13.29 -6.92
C LEU A 89 -7.43 13.26 -6.25
N ILE A 90 -7.65 14.09 -5.24
CA ILE A 90 -8.98 14.24 -4.62
C ILE A 90 -9.96 14.88 -5.60
N ASP A 91 -9.53 15.89 -6.34
CA ASP A 91 -10.41 16.59 -7.29
C ASP A 91 -10.78 15.67 -8.47
N GLU A 92 -9.84 14.89 -9.01
CA GLU A 92 -10.11 13.83 -10.00
C GLU A 92 -11.19 12.85 -9.48
N LYS A 93 -11.09 12.43 -8.22
CA LYS A 93 -12.10 11.53 -7.64
C LYS A 93 -13.46 12.17 -7.40
N LYS A 94 -13.51 13.46 -7.15
CA LYS A 94 -14.80 14.20 -7.11
C LYS A 94 -15.44 14.28 -8.49
N GLU A 95 -14.65 14.54 -9.53
CA GLU A 95 -15.13 14.52 -10.92
C GLU A 95 -15.67 13.13 -11.30
N GLU A 96 -14.98 12.03 -10.91
CA GLU A 96 -15.49 10.68 -11.10
C GLU A 96 -16.83 10.46 -10.36
N LEU A 97 -16.99 11.02 -9.18
CA LEU A 97 -18.21 10.91 -8.38
C LEU A 97 -19.38 11.65 -9.05
N ASP A 98 -19.11 12.82 -9.61
CA ASP A 98 -20.12 13.63 -10.34
C ASP A 98 -20.57 12.92 -11.61
N ILE A 99 -19.67 12.24 -12.33
CA ILE A 99 -20.00 11.44 -13.54
C ILE A 99 -20.92 10.26 -13.19
N LEU A 100 -20.81 9.71 -11.99
CA LEU A 100 -21.69 8.64 -11.51
C LEU A 100 -23.06 9.13 -10.99
N ASP A 101 -23.32 10.45 -11.09
CA ASP A 101 -24.64 10.99 -10.75
C ASP A 101 -25.57 10.78 -11.95
N VAL A 102 -26.16 9.58 -12.01
CA VAL A 102 -27.05 9.13 -13.07
C VAL A 102 -28.48 9.02 -12.55
N ASP A 103 -29.45 9.14 -13.46
CA ASP A 103 -30.89 9.08 -13.16
C ASP A 103 -31.33 7.70 -12.59
N GLU A 104 -30.55 6.65 -12.84
CA GLU A 104 -30.84 5.31 -12.36
C GLU A 104 -30.03 4.96 -11.09
N PHE A 105 -30.72 4.62 -10.02
CA PHE A 105 -30.11 4.22 -8.75
C PHE A 105 -30.05 2.70 -8.63
N THR A 106 -28.91 2.11 -9.08
CA THR A 106 -28.67 0.68 -9.00
C THR A 106 -27.72 0.32 -7.87
N GLU A 107 -27.73 -0.94 -7.44
CA GLU A 107 -26.78 -1.43 -6.42
C GLU A 107 -25.31 -1.18 -6.84
N HIS A 108 -24.98 -1.33 -8.11
CA HIS A 108 -23.62 -1.08 -8.61
C HIS A 108 -23.22 0.38 -8.45
N ILE A 109 -24.09 1.30 -8.84
CA ILE A 109 -23.84 2.75 -8.71
C ILE A 109 -23.65 3.14 -7.25
N VAL A 110 -24.46 2.60 -6.33
CA VAL A 110 -24.29 2.84 -4.89
C VAL A 110 -22.92 2.38 -4.42
N ARG A 111 -22.50 1.16 -4.79
CA ARG A 111 -21.20 0.62 -4.42
C ARG A 111 -20.03 1.42 -5.00
N ASP A 112 -20.13 1.83 -6.26
CA ASP A 112 -19.09 2.63 -6.91
C ASP A 112 -18.97 4.01 -6.24
N ARG A 113 -20.09 4.64 -5.91
CA ARG A 113 -20.11 5.92 -5.18
C ARG A 113 -19.51 5.78 -3.76
N GLU A 114 -19.84 4.72 -3.03
CA GLU A 114 -19.24 4.43 -1.72
C GLU A 114 -17.73 4.23 -1.85
N GLU A 115 -17.27 3.47 -2.84
CA GLU A 115 -15.84 3.23 -3.07
C GLU A 115 -15.08 4.53 -3.38
N ILE A 116 -15.59 5.37 -4.28
CA ILE A 116 -14.96 6.66 -4.60
C ILE A 116 -14.94 7.59 -3.38
N ALA A 117 -16.04 7.66 -2.63
CA ALA A 117 -16.11 8.46 -1.40
C ALA A 117 -15.07 8.00 -0.36
N GLU A 118 -14.87 6.68 -0.20
CA GLU A 118 -13.85 6.14 0.69
C GLU A 118 -12.42 6.38 0.16
N GLN A 119 -12.21 6.38 -1.16
CA GLN A 119 -10.92 6.77 -1.76
C GLN A 119 -10.58 8.24 -1.47
N ILE A 120 -11.53 9.15 -1.62
CA ILE A 120 -11.37 10.58 -1.27
C ILE A 120 -10.99 10.73 0.21
N LYS A 121 -11.70 10.04 1.09
CA LYS A 121 -11.42 10.04 2.52
C LYS A 121 -10.04 9.46 2.86
N ALA A 122 -9.64 8.38 2.18
CA ALA A 122 -8.31 7.79 2.34
C ALA A 122 -7.19 8.76 1.91
N LEU A 123 -7.36 9.49 0.81
CA LEU A 123 -6.43 10.54 0.37
C LEU A 123 -6.34 11.68 1.40
N GLN A 124 -7.46 12.12 1.98
CA GLN A 124 -7.46 13.10 3.07
C GLN A 124 -6.72 12.61 4.31
N TYR A 125 -6.85 11.32 4.65
CA TYR A 125 -6.08 10.72 5.74
C TYR A 125 -4.59 10.62 5.41
N LEU A 126 -4.23 10.37 4.17
CA LEU A 126 -2.83 10.37 3.73
C LEU A 126 -2.19 11.76 3.95
N LYS A 127 -2.89 12.84 3.59
CA LYS A 127 -2.46 14.22 3.91
C LYS A 127 -2.26 14.43 5.40
N LYS A 128 -3.23 14.03 6.22
CA LYS A 128 -3.14 14.14 7.69
C LYS A 128 -1.96 13.35 8.25
N MET A 129 -1.68 12.18 7.70
CA MET A 129 -0.52 11.38 8.08
C MET A 129 0.78 12.11 7.74
N ALA A 130 0.94 12.59 6.50
CA ALA A 130 2.12 13.30 6.05
C ALA A 130 2.39 14.56 6.89
N ALA A 131 1.34 15.33 7.20
CA ALA A 131 1.43 16.52 8.03
C ALA A 131 1.96 16.23 9.45
N LYS A 132 1.67 15.07 10.03
CA LYS A 132 2.24 14.66 11.33
C LYS A 132 3.75 14.43 11.27
N TYR A 133 4.30 14.18 10.09
CA TYR A 133 5.74 14.06 9.85
C TYR A 133 6.36 15.36 9.32
N GLY A 134 5.60 16.46 9.30
CA GLY A 134 6.07 17.77 8.87
C GLY A 134 6.09 17.99 7.35
N PHE A 135 5.34 17.19 6.58
CA PHE A 135 5.27 17.28 5.12
C PHE A 135 3.88 17.67 4.64
N ASP A 136 3.83 18.56 3.65
CA ASP A 136 2.61 18.89 2.92
C ASP A 136 2.65 18.27 1.53
N ILE A 137 1.89 17.20 1.35
CA ILE A 137 1.77 16.46 0.09
C ILE A 137 0.59 16.92 -0.78
N SER A 138 0.05 18.10 -0.52
CA SER A 138 -1.07 18.68 -1.28
C SER A 138 -0.72 18.90 -2.74
N LEU A 139 0.51 19.36 -2.99
CA LEU A 139 1.04 19.72 -4.30
C LEU A 139 2.04 18.69 -4.84
N PRO A 140 2.33 18.70 -6.15
CA PRO A 140 3.38 17.91 -6.73
C PRO A 140 4.73 18.09 -6.03
N ALA A 141 5.55 17.05 -6.02
CA ALA A 141 6.92 17.12 -5.50
C ALA A 141 7.76 18.12 -6.30
N SER A 142 8.37 19.06 -5.60
CA SER A 142 9.19 20.13 -6.20
C SER A 142 10.67 19.74 -6.36
N ASN A 143 11.13 18.78 -5.60
CA ASN A 143 12.54 18.36 -5.55
C ASN A 143 12.69 16.85 -5.27
N SER A 144 13.93 16.38 -5.35
CA SER A 144 14.33 14.97 -5.17
C SER A 144 13.87 14.39 -3.84
N LYS A 145 14.06 15.13 -2.74
CA LYS A 145 13.68 14.69 -1.39
C LYS A 145 12.16 14.52 -1.27
N GLU A 146 11.41 15.48 -1.79
CA GLU A 146 9.95 15.39 -1.82
C GLU A 146 9.48 14.23 -2.69
N ALA A 147 10.06 14.03 -3.88
CA ALA A 147 9.66 12.94 -4.77
C ALA A 147 9.80 11.57 -4.11
N VAL A 148 10.93 11.30 -3.44
CA VAL A 148 11.15 10.06 -2.68
C VAL A 148 10.15 9.95 -1.53
N GLN A 149 9.93 11.03 -0.79
CA GLN A 149 9.07 11.00 0.39
C GLN A 149 7.58 10.87 0.02
N TRP A 150 7.10 11.55 -1.05
CA TRP A 150 5.71 11.44 -1.55
C TRP A 150 5.43 10.02 -2.04
N LEU A 151 6.36 9.45 -2.79
CA LEU A 151 6.28 8.06 -3.25
C LEU A 151 6.20 7.09 -2.06
N TYR A 152 7.02 7.31 -1.04
CA TYR A 152 7.01 6.48 0.16
C TYR A 152 5.68 6.59 0.93
N PHE A 153 5.10 7.79 1.06
CA PHE A 153 3.79 7.95 1.68
C PHE A 153 2.68 7.22 0.91
N ALA A 154 2.70 7.28 -0.43
CA ALA A 154 1.76 6.54 -1.25
C ALA A 154 1.90 5.02 -1.03
N TYR A 155 3.13 4.52 -0.98
CA TYR A 155 3.42 3.12 -0.67
C TYR A 155 2.92 2.71 0.73
N LEU A 156 3.14 3.53 1.75
CA LEU A 156 2.62 3.28 3.10
C LEU A 156 1.09 3.19 3.12
N GLY A 157 0.41 4.03 2.35
CA GLY A 157 -1.05 3.96 2.18
C GLY A 157 -1.48 2.59 1.65
N ALA A 158 -0.81 2.09 0.62
CA ALA A 158 -1.12 0.78 0.03
C ALA A 158 -0.80 -0.39 0.99
N VAL A 159 0.35 -0.34 1.69
CA VAL A 159 0.70 -1.34 2.72
C VAL A 159 -0.37 -1.38 3.81
N LYS A 160 -0.86 -0.22 4.22
CA LYS A 160 -1.88 -0.08 5.24
C LYS A 160 -3.23 -0.65 4.81
N ASP A 161 -3.61 -0.42 3.57
CA ASP A 161 -4.89 -0.91 3.03
C ASP A 161 -4.85 -2.43 2.80
N GLN A 162 -3.81 -2.94 2.18
CA GLN A 162 -3.71 -4.36 1.86
C GLN A 162 -3.29 -5.23 3.04
N ASN A 163 -2.59 -4.66 4.00
CA ASN A 163 -2.14 -5.30 5.25
C ASN A 163 -1.61 -6.73 5.05
N GLY A 164 -0.61 -6.91 4.23
CA GLY A 164 -0.04 -8.23 3.94
C GLY A 164 1.35 -8.18 3.35
N ALA A 165 1.94 -9.35 3.17
CA ALA A 165 3.24 -9.52 2.55
C ALA A 165 3.19 -9.38 1.03
N ALA A 166 4.37 -9.37 0.38
CA ALA A 166 4.54 -9.27 -1.07
C ALA A 166 3.98 -7.96 -1.68
N MET A 167 4.31 -6.85 -1.05
CA MET A 167 3.93 -5.49 -1.47
C MET A 167 5.02 -4.90 -2.36
N SER A 168 4.90 -5.09 -3.66
CA SER A 168 5.89 -4.62 -4.64
C SER A 168 5.77 -3.13 -4.92
N LEU A 169 6.91 -2.50 -5.23
CA LEU A 169 6.99 -1.08 -5.63
C LEU A 169 6.76 -0.87 -7.13
N GLY A 170 7.26 -1.76 -7.93
CA GLY A 170 7.28 -1.60 -9.39
C GLY A 170 8.63 -1.16 -9.90
N ARG A 171 8.68 -0.14 -10.75
CA ARG A 171 9.92 0.43 -11.31
C ARG A 171 10.05 1.89 -10.89
N THR A 172 10.32 2.11 -9.62
CA THR A 172 10.37 3.46 -9.05
C THR A 172 11.73 4.12 -9.22
N SER A 173 12.80 3.34 -9.33
CA SER A 173 14.16 3.83 -9.56
C SER A 173 14.28 4.69 -10.83
N THR A 174 13.71 4.25 -11.94
CA THR A 174 13.69 5.01 -13.21
C THR A 174 12.88 6.30 -13.07
N PHE A 175 11.78 6.28 -12.34
CA PHE A 175 10.97 7.47 -12.10
C PHE A 175 11.73 8.51 -11.25
N LEU A 176 12.32 8.10 -10.15
CA LEU A 176 13.04 9.00 -9.25
C LEU A 176 14.27 9.64 -9.91
N ASP A 177 14.89 8.94 -10.87
CA ASP A 177 16.04 9.46 -11.62
C ASP A 177 15.72 10.78 -12.35
N ILE A 178 14.45 11.00 -12.74
CA ILE A 178 14.01 12.26 -13.36
C ILE A 178 14.25 13.46 -12.43
N TYR A 179 13.90 13.31 -11.16
CA TYR A 179 14.11 14.35 -10.15
C TYR A 179 15.59 14.50 -9.80
N PHE A 180 16.29 13.40 -9.62
CA PHE A 180 17.69 13.40 -9.26
C PHE A 180 18.55 14.08 -10.35
N GLU A 181 18.40 13.70 -11.60
CA GLU A 181 19.16 14.31 -12.71
C GLU A 181 18.82 15.79 -12.91
N ARG A 182 17.56 16.18 -12.69
CA ARG A 182 17.15 17.59 -12.71
C ARG A 182 17.86 18.39 -11.63
N ASP A 183 17.82 17.92 -10.40
CA ASP A 183 18.31 18.64 -9.23
C ASP A 183 19.86 18.64 -9.20
N LEU A 184 20.50 17.55 -9.61
CA LEU A 184 21.95 17.46 -9.84
C LEU A 184 22.40 18.47 -10.87
N LYS A 185 21.72 18.56 -12.02
CA LYS A 185 22.02 19.51 -13.08
C LYS A 185 21.82 20.95 -12.62
N ALA A 186 20.85 21.21 -11.76
CA ALA A 186 20.62 22.53 -11.15
C ALA A 186 21.64 22.85 -10.04
N GLY A 187 22.43 21.89 -9.59
CA GLY A 187 23.36 22.07 -8.46
C GLY A 187 22.69 22.23 -7.10
N THR A 188 21.44 21.81 -6.97
CA THR A 188 20.66 21.90 -5.71
C THR A 188 20.80 20.67 -4.82
N ILE A 189 21.43 19.62 -5.32
CA ILE A 189 21.75 18.39 -4.59
C ILE A 189 23.08 17.82 -5.14
N THR A 190 23.83 17.12 -4.31
CA THR A 190 25.05 16.40 -4.72
C THR A 190 24.78 14.91 -4.99
N GLU A 191 25.72 14.21 -5.62
CA GLU A 191 25.59 12.77 -5.88
C GLU A 191 25.54 11.97 -4.57
N GLU A 192 26.33 12.39 -3.57
CA GLU A 192 26.36 11.79 -2.23
C GLU A 192 24.99 11.93 -1.54
N GLU A 193 24.38 13.12 -1.63
CA GLU A 193 23.04 13.35 -1.05
C GLU A 193 21.95 12.53 -1.77
N VAL A 194 22.07 12.34 -3.08
CA VAL A 194 21.14 11.46 -3.83
C VAL A 194 21.30 10.01 -3.38
N GLN A 195 22.55 9.54 -3.22
CA GLN A 195 22.78 8.19 -2.70
C GLN A 195 22.22 8.03 -1.28
N GLU A 196 22.44 9.01 -0.42
CA GLU A 196 21.88 9.01 0.95
C GLU A 196 20.34 8.92 0.93
N LEU A 197 19.67 9.65 0.04
CA LEU A 197 18.21 9.56 -0.12
C LEU A 197 17.76 8.15 -0.51
N MET A 198 18.51 7.48 -1.38
CA MET A 198 18.21 6.10 -1.79
C MET A 198 18.46 5.11 -0.66
N ASP A 199 19.56 5.25 0.07
CA ASP A 199 19.88 4.42 1.23
C ASP A 199 18.80 4.54 2.30
N GLN A 200 18.39 5.76 2.63
CA GLN A 200 17.29 6.02 3.56
C GLN A 200 15.96 5.43 3.07
N PHE A 201 15.68 5.50 1.77
CA PHE A 201 14.48 4.91 1.19
C PHE A 201 14.47 3.40 1.33
N VAL A 202 15.57 2.73 1.00
CA VAL A 202 15.70 1.26 1.14
C VAL A 202 15.61 0.84 2.60
N MET A 203 16.26 1.57 3.53
CA MET A 203 16.10 1.34 4.98
C MET A 203 14.64 1.46 5.42
N LYS A 204 13.91 2.49 4.98
CA LYS A 204 12.48 2.67 5.29
C LYS A 204 11.64 1.49 4.77
N LEU A 205 11.93 0.99 3.57
CA LEU A 205 11.27 -0.20 3.02
C LEU A 205 11.53 -1.44 3.88
N ARG A 206 12.75 -1.58 4.41
CA ARG A 206 13.09 -2.66 5.33
C ARG A 206 12.39 -2.54 6.68
N MET A 207 12.09 -1.33 7.13
CA MET A 207 11.42 -1.06 8.41
C MET A 207 9.91 -1.23 8.35
N VAL A 208 9.28 -1.09 7.18
CA VAL A 208 7.83 -1.18 7.01
C VAL A 208 7.32 -2.55 7.43
N ARG A 209 6.24 -2.54 8.20
CA ARG A 209 5.52 -3.73 8.64
C ARG A 209 4.03 -3.61 8.33
N PHE A 210 3.41 -4.73 8.04
CA PHE A 210 1.97 -4.89 8.17
C PHE A 210 1.65 -5.47 9.55
N LEU A 211 0.38 -5.43 9.94
CA LEU A 211 -0.04 -5.99 11.23
C LEU A 211 0.10 -7.51 11.22
N ARG A 212 0.85 -8.04 12.18
CA ARG A 212 1.12 -9.47 12.33
C ARG A 212 1.02 -9.91 13.78
N ALA A 213 0.54 -11.13 14.00
CA ALA A 213 0.65 -11.77 15.29
C ALA A 213 2.12 -12.20 15.58
N PRO A 214 2.53 -12.31 16.84
CA PRO A 214 3.88 -12.73 17.20
C PRO A 214 4.30 -14.05 16.56
N GLU A 215 3.43 -15.04 16.52
CA GLU A 215 3.69 -16.36 15.94
C GLU A 215 3.93 -16.27 14.43
N TYR A 216 3.20 -15.40 13.74
CA TYR A 216 3.43 -15.15 12.31
C TYR A 216 4.80 -14.49 12.09
N ASN A 217 5.16 -13.55 12.96
CA ASN A 217 6.44 -12.86 12.88
C ASN A 217 7.61 -13.82 13.14
N GLU A 218 7.46 -14.75 14.06
CA GLU A 218 8.44 -15.80 14.35
C GLU A 218 8.61 -16.76 13.14
N LEU A 219 7.50 -17.22 12.56
CA LEU A 219 7.50 -18.12 11.41
C LEU A 219 8.30 -17.56 10.22
N PHE A 220 8.21 -16.26 9.98
CA PHE A 220 8.89 -15.58 8.87
C PHE A 220 10.16 -14.84 9.33
N SER A 221 10.73 -15.19 10.46
CA SER A 221 11.98 -14.61 10.99
C SER A 221 11.98 -13.08 11.07
N GLY A 222 10.80 -12.49 11.28
CA GLY A 222 10.63 -11.05 11.34
C GLY A 222 10.77 -10.32 10.00
N ASP A 223 10.71 -11.02 8.88
CA ASP A 223 10.78 -10.42 7.55
C ASP A 223 9.76 -9.29 7.39
N PRO A 224 10.12 -8.20 6.69
CA PRO A 224 9.23 -7.08 6.41
C PRO A 224 8.16 -7.45 5.37
N VAL A 225 7.70 -6.48 4.61
CA VAL A 225 6.59 -6.60 3.64
C VAL A 225 6.97 -7.35 2.37
N TRP A 226 8.19 -7.84 2.22
CA TRP A 226 8.73 -8.45 0.99
C TRP A 226 8.56 -7.54 -0.21
N VAL A 227 9.25 -6.41 -0.14
CA VAL A 227 9.21 -5.40 -1.20
C VAL A 227 9.99 -5.88 -2.41
N THR A 228 9.39 -5.75 -3.58
CA THR A 228 10.06 -6.02 -4.85
C THR A 228 10.13 -4.74 -5.66
N GLU A 229 11.33 -4.35 -6.07
CA GLU A 229 11.60 -3.29 -7.02
C GLU A 229 12.13 -3.87 -8.32
N SER A 230 11.58 -3.44 -9.43
CA SER A 230 12.07 -3.79 -10.77
C SER A 230 13.07 -2.74 -11.24
N ILE A 231 14.29 -3.15 -11.52
CA ILE A 231 15.38 -2.27 -11.95
C ILE A 231 15.63 -2.45 -13.45
N GLY A 232 15.74 -1.35 -14.17
CA GLY A 232 16.05 -1.37 -15.61
C GLY A 232 14.92 -1.96 -16.46
N GLY A 233 15.30 -2.80 -17.43
CA GLY A 233 14.39 -3.34 -18.43
C GLY A 233 14.22 -2.43 -19.62
N MET A 234 13.10 -2.58 -20.34
CA MET A 234 12.82 -1.87 -21.60
C MET A 234 11.43 -1.21 -21.54
N GLY A 235 11.33 -0.02 -22.06
CA GLY A 235 10.07 0.67 -22.26
C GLY A 235 9.27 0.11 -23.44
N ILE A 236 8.01 0.50 -23.56
CA ILE A 236 7.12 0.09 -24.68
C ILE A 236 7.70 0.54 -26.03
N ASP A 237 8.41 1.64 -26.05
CA ASP A 237 9.08 2.20 -27.23
C ASP A 237 10.47 1.60 -27.51
N GLY A 238 10.86 0.53 -26.80
CA GLY A 238 12.12 -0.17 -26.96
C GLY A 238 13.34 0.51 -26.30
N ARG A 239 13.17 1.68 -25.66
CA ARG A 239 14.28 2.31 -24.95
C ARG A 239 14.63 1.55 -23.67
N THR A 240 15.92 1.57 -23.33
CA THR A 240 16.35 1.07 -22.03
C THR A 240 15.75 1.91 -20.89
N MET A 241 15.34 1.24 -19.83
CA MET A 241 14.90 1.86 -18.59
C MET A 241 15.99 1.82 -17.51
N VAL A 242 17.20 1.44 -17.88
CA VAL A 242 18.36 1.54 -16.99
C VAL A 242 18.77 3.00 -16.90
N THR A 243 18.84 3.51 -15.67
CA THR A 243 19.26 4.88 -15.35
C THR A 243 20.39 4.85 -14.35
N LYS A 244 20.99 6.00 -14.04
CA LYS A 244 21.99 6.08 -12.97
C LYS A 244 21.41 5.63 -11.64
N ASN A 245 20.14 5.94 -11.38
CA ASN A 245 19.48 5.52 -10.15
C ASN A 245 19.31 3.99 -10.03
N SER A 246 19.32 3.26 -11.14
CA SER A 246 19.40 1.80 -11.12
C SER A 246 20.67 1.31 -10.42
N PHE A 247 21.79 1.98 -10.65
CA PHE A 247 23.07 1.66 -10.00
C PHE A 247 23.12 2.13 -8.55
N ARG A 248 22.51 3.29 -8.22
CA ARG A 248 22.41 3.76 -6.83
C ARG A 248 21.62 2.78 -5.97
N VAL A 249 20.52 2.22 -6.50
CA VAL A 249 19.76 1.17 -5.80
C VAL A 249 20.59 -0.09 -5.58
N LEU A 250 21.42 -0.49 -6.56
CA LEU A 250 22.33 -1.64 -6.37
C LEU A 250 23.41 -1.33 -5.33
N HIS A 251 23.95 -0.13 -5.32
CA HIS A 251 24.94 0.29 -4.33
C HIS A 251 24.42 0.27 -2.90
N THR A 252 23.11 0.49 -2.68
CA THR A 252 22.50 0.39 -1.32
C THR A 252 22.56 -1.04 -0.74
N LEU A 253 22.91 -2.04 -1.54
CA LEU A 253 22.94 -3.46 -1.13
C LEU A 253 24.37 -3.93 -0.79
N GLU A 254 25.39 -3.09 -1.02
CA GLU A 254 26.79 -3.35 -0.68
C GLU A 254 27.10 -2.98 0.77
#